data_57167712a45bff6a70d8545754169d94
#
_entry.id   57167712a45bff6a70d8545754169d94
#
_cell.length_a   1.000
_cell.length_b   1.000
_cell.length_c   1.000
_cell.angle_alpha   90.00
_cell.angle_beta   90.00
_cell.angle_gamma   90.00
#
_symmetry.space_group_name_H-M   'P 1'
#
loop_
_entity.id
_entity.type
_entity.pdbx_description
1 polymer ?
#
loop_
_entity_poly.entity_id
_entity_poly.type
_entity_poly.pdbx_seq_one_letter_code
_entity_poly.pdbx_strand_id
1 'polypeptide(L)'
;MADYTKLAAEVRTKFGKGAARKLRAADKIPAVVYGHGTEPKHISLPGHETMLLVRTANAVVDLDIEGAAQLALVKDVQRDPVRQIIEHIDLVVLRRGEKVTVDVPVVIEGESFSGTIHVQDLNTISLLVLATDIPEHVSVSVEGLEDGVQIHASQLELPEGAELETDPEALVVAIVTPRGTADDDAADEASAEAGAESGAEGAADSE
;
A
#
# COMPACT_ATOMS: atom_id res chain seq x y z
N MET A 1 18.45 6.47 -21.19
CA MET A 1 18.35 5.00 -21.01
C MET A 1 18.06 4.80 -19.54
N ALA A 2 16.94 4.19 -19.20
CA ALA A 2 16.65 3.87 -17.81
C ALA A 2 17.70 2.87 -17.31
N ASP A 3 18.40 3.21 -16.23
CA ASP A 3 19.44 2.38 -15.63
C ASP A 3 18.72 1.42 -14.65
N TYR A 4 18.42 0.20 -15.12
CA TYR A 4 17.77 -0.80 -14.28
C TYR A 4 18.77 -1.47 -13.36
N THR A 5 18.41 -1.67 -12.12
CA THR A 5 19.24 -2.41 -11.15
C THR A 5 19.35 -3.87 -11.58
N LYS A 6 20.58 -4.38 -11.72
CA LYS A 6 20.83 -5.78 -12.07
C LYS A 6 20.87 -6.63 -10.81
N LEU A 7 20.10 -7.72 -10.79
CA LEU A 7 20.09 -8.69 -9.69
C LEU A 7 20.40 -10.09 -10.22
N ALA A 8 21.35 -10.77 -9.58
CA ALA A 8 21.61 -12.17 -9.85
C ALA A 8 20.53 -13.03 -9.21
N ALA A 9 19.92 -13.90 -10.02
CA ALA A 9 18.83 -14.77 -9.59
C ALA A 9 19.20 -16.25 -9.83
N GLU A 10 19.04 -17.08 -8.77
CA GLU A 10 19.26 -18.52 -8.85
C GLU A 10 17.93 -19.25 -8.94
N VAL A 11 17.80 -20.20 -9.87
CA VAL A 11 16.60 -21.03 -10.00
C VAL A 11 16.48 -21.99 -8.81
N ARG A 12 15.29 -22.08 -8.23
CA ARG A 12 15.00 -22.94 -7.09
C ARG A 12 14.48 -24.29 -7.54
N THR A 13 15.09 -25.34 -7.03
CA THR A 13 14.67 -26.74 -7.23
C THR A 13 14.00 -27.33 -5.99
N LYS A 14 14.17 -26.69 -4.80
CA LYS A 14 13.62 -27.16 -3.52
C LYS A 14 12.50 -26.24 -3.08
N PHE A 15 11.33 -26.82 -2.82
CA PHE A 15 10.10 -26.12 -2.43
C PHE A 15 9.67 -26.45 -1.01
N GLY A 16 8.67 -25.71 -0.53
CA GLY A 16 8.04 -25.90 0.77
C GLY A 16 8.63 -25.04 1.89
N LYS A 17 7.91 -25.01 3.04
CA LYS A 17 8.17 -24.15 4.19
C LYS A 17 9.61 -24.26 4.73
N GLY A 18 10.12 -25.49 4.82
CA GLY A 18 11.48 -25.72 5.33
C GLY A 18 12.58 -25.19 4.40
N ALA A 19 12.40 -25.32 3.07
CA ALA A 19 13.33 -24.80 2.08
C ALA A 19 13.34 -23.26 2.07
N ALA A 20 12.17 -22.61 2.08
CA ALA A 20 12.05 -21.16 2.14
C ALA A 20 12.68 -20.58 3.42
N ARG A 21 12.47 -21.24 4.58
CA ARG A 21 13.11 -20.83 5.84
C ARG A 21 14.64 -20.92 5.81
N LYS A 22 15.19 -21.95 5.16
CA LYS A 22 16.65 -22.08 4.98
C LYS A 22 17.23 -21.01 4.08
N LEU A 23 16.53 -20.64 3.00
CA LEU A 23 16.93 -19.55 2.11
C LEU A 23 17.00 -18.22 2.86
N ARG A 24 15.94 -17.88 3.60
CA ARG A 24 15.93 -16.64 4.41
C ARG A 24 17.01 -16.63 5.49
N ALA A 25 17.32 -17.77 6.07
CA ALA A 25 18.44 -17.89 7.02
C ALA A 25 19.83 -17.72 6.35
N ALA A 26 19.91 -17.92 5.03
CA ALA A 26 21.11 -17.69 4.22
C ALA A 26 21.11 -16.32 3.54
N ASP A 27 20.29 -15.37 4.02
CA ASP A 27 20.11 -14.02 3.46
C ASP A 27 19.70 -14.03 1.99
N LYS A 28 18.87 -15.00 1.58
CA LYS A 28 18.27 -15.09 0.26
C LYS A 28 16.75 -14.99 0.36
N ILE A 29 16.14 -14.21 -0.53
CA ILE A 29 14.70 -14.01 -0.58
C ILE A 29 14.10 -14.88 -1.67
N PRO A 30 13.10 -15.74 -1.33
CA PRO A 30 12.36 -16.48 -2.35
C PRO A 30 11.47 -15.56 -3.15
N ALA A 31 11.47 -15.69 -4.47
CA ALA A 31 10.65 -14.94 -5.39
C ALA A 31 10.06 -15.83 -6.49
N VAL A 32 9.01 -15.34 -7.12
CA VAL A 32 8.37 -15.97 -8.28
C VAL A 32 8.32 -14.97 -9.41
N VAL A 33 8.75 -15.40 -10.59
CA VAL A 33 8.68 -14.62 -11.84
C VAL A 33 7.62 -15.26 -12.73
N TYR A 34 6.61 -14.51 -13.11
CA TYR A 34 5.53 -14.97 -13.98
C TYR A 34 5.14 -13.89 -15.00
N GLY A 35 4.37 -14.26 -16.00
CA GLY A 35 3.85 -13.35 -17.03
C GLY A 35 3.82 -13.98 -18.42
N HIS A 36 3.10 -13.35 -19.35
CA HIS A 36 3.00 -13.71 -20.77
C HIS A 36 2.62 -15.17 -21.05
N GLY A 37 1.90 -15.83 -20.13
CA GLY A 37 1.49 -17.24 -20.29
C GLY A 37 2.65 -18.25 -20.21
N THR A 38 3.84 -17.81 -19.79
CA THR A 38 4.96 -18.73 -19.52
C THR A 38 4.80 -19.36 -18.14
N GLU A 39 5.40 -20.55 -17.97
CA GLU A 39 5.39 -21.22 -16.67
C GLU A 39 6.08 -20.36 -15.61
N PRO A 40 5.50 -20.20 -14.40
CA PRO A 40 6.11 -19.46 -13.32
C PRO A 40 7.48 -20.04 -12.95
N LYS A 41 8.50 -19.19 -12.89
CA LYS A 41 9.84 -19.57 -12.45
C LYS A 41 10.04 -19.17 -11.00
N HIS A 42 10.37 -20.15 -10.19
CA HIS A 42 10.73 -19.90 -8.78
C HIS A 42 12.22 -19.61 -8.68
N ILE A 43 12.57 -18.47 -8.13
CA ILE A 43 13.94 -17.99 -8.01
C ILE A 43 14.29 -17.63 -6.55
N SER A 44 15.55 -17.45 -6.28
CA SER A 44 16.05 -16.85 -5.05
C SER A 44 16.92 -15.64 -5.37
N LEU A 45 16.68 -14.55 -4.67
CA LEU A 45 17.36 -13.26 -4.84
C LEU A 45 18.29 -12.98 -3.66
N PRO A 46 19.37 -12.21 -3.84
CA PRO A 46 20.24 -11.77 -2.75
C PRO A 46 19.46 -10.80 -1.84
N GLY A 47 19.48 -11.04 -0.52
CA GLY A 47 18.63 -10.33 0.44
C GLY A 47 18.93 -8.85 0.52
N HIS A 48 20.20 -8.47 0.64
CA HIS A 48 20.59 -7.07 0.81
C HIS A 48 20.26 -6.19 -0.41
N GLU A 49 20.63 -6.63 -1.60
CA GLU A 49 20.39 -5.87 -2.84
C GLU A 49 18.89 -5.74 -3.13
N THR A 50 18.16 -6.83 -2.91
CA THR A 50 16.70 -6.84 -3.08
C THR A 50 16.01 -5.93 -2.07
N MET A 51 16.48 -5.86 -0.82
CA MET A 51 15.93 -4.96 0.19
C MET A 51 16.10 -3.49 -0.20
N LEU A 52 17.20 -3.12 -0.82
CA LEU A 52 17.44 -1.75 -1.32
C LEU A 52 16.51 -1.43 -2.48
N LEU A 53 16.34 -2.37 -3.42
CA LEU A 53 15.46 -2.20 -4.58
C LEU A 53 13.99 -2.00 -4.18
N VAL A 54 13.50 -2.78 -3.24
CA VAL A 54 12.11 -2.80 -2.80
C VAL A 54 11.70 -1.55 -1.99
N ARG A 55 12.63 -0.65 -1.70
CA ARG A 55 12.31 0.67 -1.11
C ARG A 55 11.54 1.55 -2.09
N THR A 56 11.83 1.43 -3.37
CA THR A 56 11.09 2.10 -4.44
C THR A 56 9.87 1.25 -4.80
N ALA A 57 8.68 1.84 -4.75
CA ALA A 57 7.47 1.18 -5.21
C ALA A 57 7.58 0.92 -6.72
N ASN A 58 7.01 -0.20 -7.18
CA ASN A 58 6.98 -0.58 -8.60
C ASN A 58 8.37 -0.60 -9.29
N ALA A 59 9.40 -0.98 -8.56
CA ALA A 59 10.76 -1.03 -9.09
C ALA A 59 10.87 -2.03 -10.24
N VAL A 60 11.52 -1.60 -11.33
CA VAL A 60 11.87 -2.46 -12.46
C VAL A 60 13.29 -2.97 -12.28
N VAL A 61 13.49 -4.26 -12.45
CA VAL A 61 14.76 -4.95 -12.23
C VAL A 61 15.15 -5.78 -13.45
N ASP A 62 16.46 -5.79 -13.75
CA ASP A 62 17.06 -6.68 -14.75
C ASP A 62 17.58 -7.93 -14.03
N LEU A 63 16.83 -9.02 -14.13
CA LEU A 63 17.16 -10.30 -13.51
C LEU A 63 18.12 -11.08 -14.39
N ASP A 64 19.27 -11.44 -13.86
CA ASP A 64 20.17 -12.41 -14.47
C ASP A 64 19.83 -13.81 -13.93
N ILE A 65 19.06 -14.56 -14.72
CA ILE A 65 18.67 -15.93 -14.39
C ILE A 65 19.54 -16.90 -15.20
N GLU A 66 20.53 -17.50 -14.56
CA GLU A 66 21.44 -18.47 -15.20
C GLU A 66 22.13 -17.93 -16.49
N GLY A 67 22.45 -16.63 -16.52
CA GLY A 67 23.08 -15.97 -17.67
C GLY A 67 22.08 -15.41 -18.70
N ALA A 68 20.79 -15.51 -18.46
CA ALA A 68 19.74 -14.90 -19.27
C ALA A 68 19.20 -13.64 -18.57
N ALA A 69 19.41 -12.48 -19.19
CA ALA A 69 18.87 -11.21 -18.69
C ALA A 69 17.38 -11.11 -19.00
N GLN A 70 16.55 -10.84 -17.98
CA GLN A 70 15.10 -10.72 -18.09
C GLN A 70 14.59 -9.53 -17.28
N LEU A 71 13.91 -8.59 -17.94
CA LEU A 71 13.27 -7.48 -17.25
C LEU A 71 12.03 -7.96 -16.49
N ALA A 72 11.91 -7.52 -15.24
CA ALA A 72 10.77 -7.83 -14.39
C ALA A 72 10.38 -6.61 -13.54
N LEU A 73 9.08 -6.50 -13.25
CA LEU A 73 8.50 -5.53 -12.33
C LEU A 73 8.24 -6.20 -11.00
N VAL A 74 8.55 -5.53 -9.92
CA VAL A 74 8.12 -5.94 -8.57
C VAL A 74 6.64 -5.61 -8.41
N LYS A 75 5.79 -6.64 -8.42
CA LYS A 75 4.32 -6.49 -8.32
C LYS A 75 3.86 -6.48 -6.86
N ASP A 76 4.39 -7.38 -6.04
CA ASP A 76 4.03 -7.48 -4.63
C ASP A 76 5.23 -7.87 -3.77
N VAL A 77 5.23 -7.38 -2.52
CA VAL A 77 6.29 -7.63 -1.55
C VAL A 77 5.68 -8.02 -0.21
N GLN A 78 5.76 -9.29 0.10
CA GLN A 78 5.29 -9.81 1.38
C GLN A 78 6.36 -9.59 2.46
N ARG A 79 6.01 -8.84 3.50
CA ARG A 79 6.89 -8.56 4.65
C ARG A 79 6.29 -9.09 5.93
N ASP A 80 7.13 -9.65 6.78
CA ASP A 80 6.78 -9.95 8.17
C ASP A 80 6.72 -8.62 8.96
N PRO A 81 5.56 -8.20 9.49
CA PRO A 81 5.42 -6.90 10.18
C PRO A 81 6.20 -6.84 11.50
N VAL A 82 6.45 -7.98 12.14
CA VAL A 82 7.15 -8.05 13.43
C VAL A 82 8.67 -8.02 13.25
N ARG A 83 9.17 -8.82 12.30
CA ARG A 83 10.62 -8.99 12.06
C ARG A 83 11.17 -8.03 11.02
N GLN A 84 10.30 -7.33 10.28
CA GLN A 84 10.66 -6.46 9.16
C GLN A 84 11.47 -7.16 8.06
N ILE A 85 11.27 -8.48 7.90
CA ILE A 85 11.96 -9.32 6.92
C ILE A 85 11.05 -9.50 5.71
N ILE A 86 11.61 -9.41 4.52
CA ILE A 86 10.91 -9.73 3.27
C ILE A 86 10.75 -11.26 3.19
N GLU A 87 9.51 -11.71 3.14
CA GLU A 87 9.19 -13.14 3.09
C GLU A 87 9.11 -13.67 1.68
N HIS A 88 8.53 -12.90 0.76
CA HIS A 88 8.34 -13.28 -0.63
C HIS A 88 8.27 -12.04 -1.53
N ILE A 89 8.63 -12.21 -2.80
CA ILE A 89 8.49 -11.17 -3.83
C ILE A 89 7.88 -11.79 -5.06
N ASP A 90 6.86 -11.11 -5.58
CA ASP A 90 6.21 -11.45 -6.82
C ASP A 90 6.68 -10.53 -7.93
N LEU A 91 7.16 -11.12 -9.00
CA LEU A 91 7.77 -10.43 -10.13
C LEU A 91 6.99 -10.74 -11.42
N VAL A 92 6.64 -9.72 -12.17
CA VAL A 92 5.99 -9.83 -13.48
C VAL A 92 7.02 -9.56 -14.57
N VAL A 93 7.14 -10.47 -15.51
CA VAL A 93 8.01 -10.31 -16.68
C VAL A 93 7.54 -9.11 -17.51
N LEU A 94 8.47 -8.24 -17.89
CA LEU A 94 8.20 -7.10 -18.75
C LEU A 94 8.79 -7.28 -20.13
N ARG A 95 8.05 -6.80 -21.14
CA ARG A 95 8.59 -6.56 -22.49
C ARG A 95 8.71 -5.06 -22.74
N ARG A 96 9.74 -4.66 -23.42
CA ARG A 96 9.95 -3.25 -23.78
C ARG A 96 8.77 -2.75 -24.62
N GLY A 97 8.22 -1.58 -24.23
CA GLY A 97 7.09 -0.96 -24.93
C GLY A 97 5.72 -1.56 -24.61
N GLU A 98 5.60 -2.44 -23.62
CA GLU A 98 4.32 -2.97 -23.15
C GLU A 98 3.71 -2.04 -22.11
N LYS A 99 2.38 -1.91 -22.13
CA LYS A 99 1.62 -1.25 -21.06
C LYS A 99 1.33 -2.26 -19.95
N VAL A 100 1.54 -1.87 -18.73
CA VAL A 100 1.36 -2.70 -17.53
C VAL A 100 0.49 -1.97 -16.52
N THR A 101 -0.42 -2.70 -15.89
CA THR A 101 -1.17 -2.19 -14.75
C THR A 101 -0.31 -2.27 -13.50
N VAL A 102 -0.11 -1.11 -12.87
CA VAL A 102 0.66 -0.97 -11.63
C VAL A 102 -0.15 -0.22 -10.58
N ASP A 103 0.03 -0.63 -9.32
CA ASP A 103 -0.58 0.03 -8.17
C ASP A 103 0.40 1.08 -7.63
N VAL A 104 0.10 2.35 -7.86
CA VAL A 104 0.96 3.47 -7.50
C VAL A 104 0.47 4.12 -6.21
N PRO A 105 1.34 4.35 -5.22
CA PRO A 105 0.97 5.03 -3.99
C PRO A 105 0.65 6.49 -4.24
N VAL A 106 -0.38 7.00 -3.55
CA VAL A 106 -0.76 8.40 -3.54
C VAL A 106 -0.10 9.09 -2.35
N VAL A 107 0.65 10.15 -2.62
CA VAL A 107 1.32 10.99 -1.61
C VAL A 107 0.60 12.33 -1.53
N ILE A 108 0.19 12.71 -0.33
CA ILE A 108 -0.47 13.99 -0.06
C ILE A 108 0.62 15.04 0.18
N GLU A 109 0.55 16.15 -0.55
CA GLU A 109 1.46 17.29 -0.40
C GLU A 109 0.71 18.53 0.08
N GLY A 110 1.32 19.29 0.99
CA GLY A 110 0.77 20.52 1.56
C GLY A 110 0.02 20.30 2.87
N GLU A 111 -0.48 21.41 3.41
CA GLU A 111 -1.27 21.44 4.65
C GLU A 111 -2.69 21.94 4.32
N SER A 112 -3.69 21.24 4.84
CA SER A 112 -5.09 21.66 4.74
C SER A 112 -5.35 22.92 5.57
N PHE A 113 -6.49 23.57 5.38
CA PHE A 113 -6.84 24.78 6.14
C PHE A 113 -6.80 24.53 7.65
N SER A 114 -6.38 25.54 8.42
CA SER A 114 -6.25 25.42 9.87
C SER A 114 -7.55 24.98 10.54
N GLY A 115 -7.49 23.88 11.28
CA GLY A 115 -8.66 23.27 11.94
C GLY A 115 -9.31 22.12 11.15
N THR A 116 -8.80 21.78 9.96
CA THR A 116 -9.25 20.61 9.19
C THR A 116 -8.21 19.51 9.19
N ILE A 117 -8.64 18.28 8.95
CA ILE A 117 -7.77 17.13 8.73
C ILE A 117 -8.08 16.51 7.37
N HIS A 118 -7.06 15.98 6.71
CA HIS A 118 -7.25 15.18 5.52
C HIS A 118 -7.39 13.70 5.91
N VAL A 119 -8.37 13.04 5.32
CA VAL A 119 -8.62 11.59 5.44
C VAL A 119 -8.36 10.99 4.08
N GLN A 120 -7.43 10.06 4.02
CA GLN A 120 -7.09 9.34 2.80
C GLN A 120 -7.86 8.01 2.76
N ASP A 121 -8.77 7.87 1.81
CA ASP A 121 -9.55 6.65 1.60
C ASP A 121 -8.78 5.64 0.76
N LEU A 122 -8.18 6.11 -0.34
CA LEU A 122 -7.35 5.26 -1.21
C LEU A 122 -5.88 5.63 -1.04
N ASN A 123 -5.09 4.66 -0.57
CA ASN A 123 -3.64 4.81 -0.43
C ASN A 123 -2.89 4.52 -1.73
N THR A 124 -3.51 3.76 -2.65
CA THR A 124 -2.94 3.36 -3.94
C THR A 124 -3.99 3.48 -5.03
N ILE A 125 -3.55 3.79 -6.24
CA ILE A 125 -4.36 3.82 -7.45
C ILE A 125 -3.75 2.92 -8.51
N SER A 126 -4.59 2.22 -9.26
CA SER A 126 -4.16 1.38 -10.37
C SER A 126 -4.08 2.21 -11.65
N LEU A 127 -2.91 2.23 -12.24
CA LEU A 127 -2.60 2.95 -13.48
C LEU A 127 -2.11 1.99 -14.54
N LEU A 128 -2.54 2.19 -15.78
CA LEU A 128 -2.00 1.53 -16.96
C LEU A 128 -0.91 2.42 -17.55
N VAL A 129 0.36 2.01 -17.39
CA VAL A 129 1.54 2.80 -17.80
C VAL A 129 2.48 1.97 -18.67
N LEU A 130 3.35 2.67 -19.42
CA LEU A 130 4.43 1.99 -20.13
C LEU A 130 5.44 1.41 -19.14
N ALA A 131 5.89 0.19 -19.39
CA ALA A 131 6.87 -0.51 -18.55
C ALA A 131 8.21 0.24 -18.37
N THR A 132 8.49 1.24 -19.22
CA THR A 132 9.70 2.07 -19.15
C THR A 132 9.54 3.31 -18.29
N ASP A 133 8.30 3.76 -18.04
CA ASP A 133 8.00 5.06 -17.42
C ASP A 133 6.98 4.90 -16.30
N ILE A 134 7.29 4.02 -15.35
CA ILE A 134 6.45 3.76 -14.18
C ILE A 134 6.71 4.84 -13.12
N PRO A 135 5.70 5.59 -12.67
CA PRO A 135 5.86 6.59 -11.62
C PRO A 135 6.07 5.93 -10.25
N GLU A 136 6.91 6.52 -9.41
CA GLU A 136 7.13 6.04 -8.04
C GLU A 136 5.94 6.38 -7.13
N HIS A 137 5.31 7.54 -7.34
CA HIS A 137 4.13 8.02 -6.60
C HIS A 137 3.34 9.00 -7.46
N VAL A 138 2.11 9.25 -7.06
CA VAL A 138 1.25 10.32 -7.58
C VAL A 138 1.03 11.31 -6.45
N SER A 139 1.38 12.58 -6.66
CA SER A 139 1.17 13.62 -5.66
C SER A 139 -0.23 14.23 -5.77
N VAL A 140 -0.80 14.56 -4.62
CA VAL A 140 -2.07 15.25 -4.47
C VAL A 140 -1.87 16.45 -3.56
N SER A 141 -2.08 17.65 -4.10
CA SER A 141 -2.01 18.86 -3.29
C SER A 141 -3.31 19.07 -2.52
N VAL A 142 -3.18 19.23 -1.20
CA VAL A 142 -4.29 19.61 -0.30
C VAL A 142 -4.13 21.02 0.25
N GLU A 143 -3.20 21.80 -0.31
CA GLU A 143 -2.85 23.12 0.20
C GLU A 143 -4.03 24.08 0.19
N GLY A 144 -4.38 24.59 1.38
CA GLY A 144 -5.43 25.59 1.56
C GLY A 144 -6.85 25.13 1.25
N LEU A 145 -7.09 23.83 1.10
CA LEU A 145 -8.43 23.30 0.86
C LEU A 145 -9.26 23.34 2.15
N GLU A 146 -10.53 23.75 1.99
CA GLU A 146 -11.49 23.91 3.07
C GLU A 146 -12.22 22.60 3.41
N ASP A 147 -12.96 22.61 4.53
CA ASP A 147 -13.80 21.50 4.97
C ASP A 147 -14.84 21.09 3.92
N GLY A 148 -15.05 19.81 3.76
CA GLY A 148 -16.02 19.20 2.83
C GLY A 148 -15.50 19.03 1.40
N VAL A 149 -14.27 19.43 1.09
CA VAL A 149 -13.66 19.17 -0.22
C VAL A 149 -13.32 17.70 -0.35
N GLN A 150 -13.70 17.11 -1.49
CA GLN A 150 -13.42 15.73 -1.86
C GLN A 150 -12.62 15.70 -3.15
N ILE A 151 -11.53 14.95 -3.15
CA ILE A 151 -10.68 14.76 -4.33
C ILE A 151 -10.91 13.33 -4.85
N HIS A 152 -11.39 13.25 -6.09
CA HIS A 152 -11.64 12.00 -6.79
C HIS A 152 -10.44 11.60 -7.66
N ALA A 153 -10.36 10.31 -8.03
CA ALA A 153 -9.27 9.78 -8.85
C ALA A 153 -9.11 10.48 -10.20
N SER A 154 -10.20 11.02 -10.77
CA SER A 154 -10.18 11.79 -12.03
C SER A 154 -9.49 13.15 -11.94
N GLN A 155 -9.30 13.68 -10.73
CA GLN A 155 -8.70 15.00 -10.49
C GLN A 155 -7.21 14.95 -10.21
N LEU A 156 -6.63 13.75 -10.19
CA LEU A 156 -5.22 13.54 -9.91
C LEU A 156 -4.35 13.96 -11.10
N GLU A 157 -3.21 14.56 -10.82
CA GLU A 157 -2.21 14.88 -11.84
C GLU A 157 -1.45 13.60 -12.21
N LEU A 158 -1.83 13.01 -13.34
CA LEU A 158 -1.20 11.81 -13.86
C LEU A 158 0.03 12.16 -14.70
N PRO A 159 1.12 11.38 -14.65
CA PRO A 159 2.27 11.56 -15.53
C PRO A 159 1.92 11.29 -16.99
N GLU A 160 2.74 11.81 -17.90
CA GLU A 160 2.54 11.64 -19.35
C GLU A 160 2.50 10.16 -19.74
N GLY A 161 1.42 9.75 -20.41
CA GLY A 161 1.25 8.39 -20.89
C GLY A 161 0.64 7.39 -19.89
N ALA A 162 0.26 7.84 -18.70
CA ALA A 162 -0.49 7.03 -17.75
C ALA A 162 -2.00 7.13 -18.03
N GLU A 163 -2.68 5.99 -18.01
CA GLU A 163 -4.13 5.88 -18.11
C GLU A 163 -4.67 5.39 -16.76
N LEU A 164 -5.72 6.03 -16.25
CA LEU A 164 -6.36 5.62 -15.00
C LEU A 164 -7.17 4.34 -15.22
N GLU A 165 -6.91 3.29 -14.46
CA GLU A 165 -7.69 2.05 -14.46
C GLU A 165 -8.66 1.99 -13.27
N THR A 166 -8.33 2.65 -12.18
CA THR A 166 -9.24 2.82 -11.02
C THR A 166 -10.47 3.64 -11.45
N ASP A 167 -11.62 3.38 -10.81
CA ASP A 167 -12.84 4.13 -11.04
C ASP A 167 -12.58 5.65 -10.88
N PRO A 168 -12.86 6.47 -11.91
CA PRO A 168 -12.62 7.90 -11.88
C PRO A 168 -13.44 8.64 -10.79
N GLU A 169 -14.56 8.06 -10.35
CA GLU A 169 -15.40 8.60 -9.26
C GLU A 169 -14.94 8.15 -7.87
N ALA A 170 -13.94 7.27 -7.78
CA ALA A 170 -13.43 6.80 -6.50
C ALA A 170 -12.86 7.97 -5.68
N LEU A 171 -13.24 8.04 -4.42
CA LEU A 171 -12.75 9.05 -3.47
C LEU A 171 -11.32 8.70 -3.05
N VAL A 172 -10.40 9.63 -3.24
CA VAL A 172 -8.99 9.46 -2.86
C VAL A 172 -8.69 10.15 -1.55
N VAL A 173 -9.07 11.43 -1.44
CA VAL A 173 -8.84 12.24 -0.23
C VAL A 173 -10.08 13.04 0.07
N ALA A 174 -10.50 13.07 1.34
CA ALA A 174 -11.53 13.95 1.87
C ALA A 174 -10.94 14.87 2.94
N ILE A 175 -11.35 16.14 2.92
CA ILE A 175 -11.01 17.10 3.96
C ILE A 175 -12.19 17.25 4.88
N VAL A 176 -11.99 16.98 6.18
CA VAL A 176 -13.04 17.01 7.18
C VAL A 176 -12.58 17.81 8.41
N THR A 177 -13.53 18.48 9.04
CA THR A 177 -13.27 19.08 10.35
C THR A 177 -13.44 18.00 11.42
N PRO A 178 -12.43 17.75 12.28
CA PRO A 178 -12.57 16.80 13.37
C PRO A 178 -13.69 17.31 14.30
N ARG A 179 -14.77 16.54 14.45
CA ARG A 179 -15.75 16.78 15.51
C ARG A 179 -15.02 16.53 16.83
N GLY A 180 -14.70 17.63 17.53
CA GLY A 180 -14.17 17.52 18.89
C GLY A 180 -15.16 16.73 19.75
N THR A 181 -14.64 15.88 20.61
CA THR A 181 -15.36 15.10 21.62
C THR A 181 -16.04 15.97 22.69
N ALA A 182 -16.56 17.15 22.31
CA ALA A 182 -17.20 18.08 23.23
C ALA A 182 -18.70 17.81 23.43
N ASP A 183 -19.31 16.88 22.65
CA ASP A 183 -20.74 16.58 22.78
C ASP A 183 -21.03 15.25 23.52
N ASP A 184 -20.01 14.43 23.83
CA ASP A 184 -20.23 13.19 24.61
C ASP A 184 -20.25 13.43 26.13
N ASP A 185 -19.68 14.53 26.64
CA ASP A 185 -19.73 14.86 28.08
C ASP A 185 -21.08 15.48 28.52
N ALA A 186 -21.90 15.97 27.58
CA ALA A 186 -23.21 16.54 27.90
C ALA A 186 -24.33 15.49 28.01
N ALA A 187 -24.12 14.27 27.50
CA ALA A 187 -25.11 13.19 27.56
C ALA A 187 -25.01 12.35 28.85
N ASP A 188 -23.86 12.35 29.52
CA ASP A 188 -23.62 11.56 30.72
C ASP A 188 -24.06 12.30 32.02
N GLU A 189 -24.05 13.64 32.03
CA GLU A 189 -24.56 14.41 33.17
C GLU A 189 -26.10 14.44 33.24
N ALA A 190 -26.80 14.28 32.11
CA ALA A 190 -28.30 14.23 32.10
C ALA A 190 -28.88 12.88 32.55
N SER A 191 -28.08 11.83 32.56
CA SER A 191 -28.53 10.49 33.03
C SER A 191 -28.26 10.26 34.53
N ALA A 192 -27.44 11.07 35.17
CA ALA A 192 -27.13 10.94 36.61
C ALA A 192 -28.13 11.64 37.52
N GLU A 193 -28.90 12.63 37.03
CA GLU A 193 -29.92 13.33 37.83
C GLU A 193 -31.30 12.63 37.83
N ALA A 194 -31.61 11.72 36.93
CA ALA A 194 -32.89 11.00 36.87
C ALA A 194 -32.93 9.71 37.73
N GLY A 195 -31.83 9.34 38.38
CA GLY A 195 -31.69 8.13 39.17
C GLY A 195 -31.83 8.29 40.69
N ALA A 196 -31.99 9.51 41.21
CA ALA A 196 -31.89 9.78 42.64
C ALA A 196 -33.27 9.94 43.38
N GLU A 197 -34.40 9.81 42.69
CA GLU A 197 -35.72 10.12 43.31
C GLU A 197 -36.72 8.93 43.35
N SER A 198 -36.25 7.69 43.39
CA SER A 198 -37.11 6.54 43.54
C SER A 198 -36.49 5.47 44.45
N GLY A 199 -36.41 5.79 45.73
CA GLY A 199 -35.84 4.83 46.69
C GLY A 199 -36.13 5.12 48.17
N ALA A 200 -37.34 5.61 48.51
CA ALA A 200 -37.72 5.76 49.90
C ALA A 200 -39.22 5.52 50.03
N GLU A 201 -39.64 4.24 50.08
CA GLU A 201 -40.87 3.83 50.85
C GLU A 201 -41.02 2.31 50.79
N GLY A 202 -40.96 1.68 51.93
CA GLY A 202 -41.34 0.26 52.01
C GLY A 202 -40.50 -0.60 52.95
N ALA A 203 -40.37 -0.19 54.23
CA ALA A 203 -39.98 -1.11 55.28
C ALA A 203 -41.00 -1.03 56.43
N ALA A 204 -41.96 -1.87 56.39
CA ALA A 204 -42.69 -2.33 57.61
C ALA A 204 -43.53 -3.53 57.27
N ASP A 205 -43.32 -4.54 58.04
CA ASP A 205 -44.30 -5.50 58.59
C ASP A 205 -44.17 -6.98 58.26
N SER A 206 -44.10 -7.72 59.37
CA SER A 206 -44.43 -9.14 59.65
C SER A 206 -43.39 -10.22 59.33
N GLU A 207 -42.94 -10.81 60.28
CA GLU A 207 -43.08 -11.86 61.29
C GLU A 207 -42.20 -13.05 61.04
#